data_5c2b0a97d721c51ee5fbcb26953c9162
#
_entry.id   5c2b0a97d721c51ee5fbcb26953c9162
#
_cell.length_a   1.000
_cell.length_b   1.000
_cell.length_c   1.000
_cell.angle_alpha   90.00
_cell.angle_beta   90.00
_cell.angle_gamma   90.00
#
_symmetry.space_group_name_H-M   'P 1'
#
loop_
_entity.id
_entity.type
_entity.pdbx_description
1 polymer ?
#
loop_
_entity_poly.entity_id
_entity_poly.type
_entity_poly.pdbx_seq_one_letter_code
_entity_poly.pdbx_strand_id
1 'polypeptide(L)'
;MAGSELIVFKEMREKGVDVVVTGTSTAAHAVVEAGGNIPVVTFGINDPLRTGLVASFAHPGGQVTGMSNFAGDLVPKRIELFKAAVPAISKIALARCPECGRQSGLSKSSIDAAFENYSENARSLGLTLIPLDIDAATDFPAAAALVKREQADGVLLMPTQINAKLRDDWVAFETAQRVPVMGDYRGYGCLLSFGPDPAERAPSG
;
A
#
# COMPACT_ATOMS: atom_id res chain seq x y z
N MET A 1 7.29 8.76 12.52
CA MET A 1 6.13 7.95 12.94
C MET A 1 6.53 6.62 13.59
N ALA A 2 7.51 5.87 13.07
CA ALA A 2 7.99 4.62 13.70
C ALA A 2 8.38 4.75 15.18
N GLY A 3 8.91 5.89 15.62
CA GLY A 3 9.29 6.09 17.02
C GLY A 3 8.11 6.15 18.01
N SER A 4 6.96 6.65 17.59
CA SER A 4 5.77 6.71 18.47
C SER A 4 5.09 5.35 18.62
N GLU A 5 5.06 4.54 17.55
CA GLU A 5 4.51 3.19 17.61
C GLU A 5 5.36 2.28 18.51
N LEU A 6 6.68 2.35 18.38
CA LEU A 6 7.60 1.58 19.21
C LEU A 6 7.45 1.91 20.73
N ILE A 7 7.22 3.17 21.07
CA ILE A 7 6.97 3.58 22.47
C ILE A 7 5.67 2.94 22.98
N VAL A 8 4.57 3.03 22.20
CA VAL A 8 3.27 2.45 22.57
C VAL A 8 3.39 0.94 22.81
N PHE A 9 4.11 0.22 21.96
CA PHE A 9 4.25 -1.24 22.10
C PHE A 9 5.14 -1.63 23.30
N LYS A 10 6.16 -0.82 23.65
CA LYS A 10 6.92 -1.02 24.89
C LYS A 10 6.04 -0.86 26.12
N GLU A 11 5.19 0.17 26.13
CA GLU A 11 4.21 0.37 27.22
C GLU A 11 3.19 -0.78 27.31
N MET A 12 2.70 -1.29 26.17
CA MET A 12 1.80 -2.47 26.14
C MET A 12 2.46 -3.69 26.79
N ARG A 13 3.74 -3.92 26.50
CA ARG A 13 4.51 -5.02 27.11
C ARG A 13 4.64 -4.83 28.63
N GLU A 14 4.94 -3.61 29.08
CA GLU A 14 5.06 -3.30 30.52
C GLU A 14 3.72 -3.49 31.25
N LYS A 15 2.59 -3.29 30.57
CA LYS A 15 1.24 -3.51 31.10
C LYS A 15 0.79 -4.99 31.03
N GLY A 16 1.63 -5.90 30.55
CA GLY A 16 1.33 -7.33 30.51
C GLY A 16 0.25 -7.71 29.50
N VAL A 17 0.25 -7.07 28.32
CA VAL A 17 -0.69 -7.42 27.23
C VAL A 17 -0.38 -8.82 26.70
N ASP A 18 -1.39 -9.69 26.62
CA ASP A 18 -1.26 -11.09 26.20
C ASP A 18 -1.18 -11.26 24.67
N VAL A 19 -1.82 -10.38 23.90
CA VAL A 19 -1.87 -10.43 22.44
C VAL A 19 -2.04 -9.02 21.85
N VAL A 20 -1.40 -8.78 20.69
CA VAL A 20 -1.60 -7.56 19.92
C VAL A 20 -2.31 -7.90 18.61
N VAL A 21 -3.37 -7.15 18.30
CA VAL A 21 -4.10 -7.26 17.02
C VAL A 21 -3.82 -6.00 16.19
N THR A 22 -3.35 -6.18 14.93
CA THR A 22 -3.01 -5.05 14.05
C THR A 22 -3.38 -5.32 12.60
N GLY A 23 -3.74 -4.26 11.88
CA GLY A 23 -4.07 -4.30 10.44
C GLY A 23 -2.96 -3.77 9.52
N THR A 24 -1.77 -3.43 10.05
CA THR A 24 -0.68 -2.86 9.24
C THR A 24 0.63 -3.59 9.44
N SER A 25 1.40 -3.75 8.35
CA SER A 25 2.73 -4.35 8.42
C SER A 25 3.68 -3.52 9.28
N THR A 26 3.59 -2.17 9.23
CA THR A 26 4.40 -1.26 10.04
C THR A 26 4.21 -1.51 11.52
N ALA A 27 2.95 -1.61 11.98
CA ALA A 27 2.67 -1.88 13.38
C ALA A 27 3.12 -3.30 13.79
N ALA A 28 2.93 -4.30 12.93
CA ALA A 28 3.42 -5.66 13.20
C ALA A 28 4.95 -5.70 13.37
N HIS A 29 5.70 -5.02 12.50
CA HIS A 29 7.16 -4.87 12.64
C HIS A 29 7.54 -4.15 13.95
N ALA A 30 6.87 -3.06 14.29
CA ALA A 30 7.16 -2.32 15.51
C ALA A 30 6.95 -3.16 16.77
N VAL A 31 5.93 -4.05 16.81
CA VAL A 31 5.74 -5.01 17.91
C VAL A 31 6.90 -6.01 17.97
N VAL A 32 7.30 -6.57 16.83
CA VAL A 32 8.41 -7.52 16.76
C VAL A 32 9.72 -6.87 17.21
N GLU A 33 9.99 -5.65 16.74
CA GLU A 33 11.17 -4.87 17.11
C GLU A 33 11.19 -4.43 18.57
N ALA A 34 10.02 -4.18 19.17
CA ALA A 34 9.92 -3.83 20.59
C ALA A 34 10.39 -4.96 21.51
N GLY A 35 10.54 -6.17 20.96
CA GLY A 35 11.00 -7.36 21.66
C GLY A 35 9.94 -7.96 22.59
N GLY A 36 10.25 -9.16 23.10
CA GLY A 36 9.28 -9.97 23.84
C GLY A 36 8.56 -10.95 22.91
N ASN A 37 7.90 -11.94 23.48
CA ASN A 37 7.18 -12.97 22.73
C ASN A 37 5.67 -12.73 22.73
N ILE A 38 5.24 -11.46 22.63
CA ILE A 38 3.81 -11.14 22.59
C ILE A 38 3.26 -11.61 21.23
N PRO A 39 2.28 -12.52 21.20
CA PRO A 39 1.65 -12.95 19.95
C PRO A 39 1.03 -11.76 19.21
N VAL A 40 1.21 -11.72 17.89
CA VAL A 40 0.65 -10.70 17.02
C VAL A 40 -0.30 -11.35 16.02
N VAL A 41 -1.55 -10.92 16.04
CA VAL A 41 -2.57 -11.36 15.08
C VAL A 41 -2.81 -10.22 14.09
N THR A 42 -2.65 -10.52 12.81
CA THR A 42 -2.83 -9.53 11.73
C THR A 42 -4.09 -9.81 10.91
N PHE A 43 -4.75 -8.73 10.44
CA PHE A 43 -5.96 -8.84 9.62
C PHE A 43 -5.86 -8.03 8.32
N GLY A 44 -4.95 -8.36 7.45
CA GLY A 44 -4.86 -7.72 6.15
C GLY A 44 -3.56 -6.96 5.89
N ILE A 45 -2.49 -7.44 6.46
CA ILE A 45 -1.15 -6.96 6.10
C ILE A 45 -0.79 -7.36 4.68
N ASN A 46 0.07 -6.57 4.04
CA ASN A 46 0.57 -6.86 2.71
C ASN A 46 1.89 -7.64 2.80
N ASP A 47 2.00 -8.69 1.99
CA ASP A 47 3.22 -9.48 1.74
C ASP A 47 4.09 -9.79 2.99
N PRO A 48 3.56 -10.56 3.96
CA PRO A 48 4.28 -10.84 5.20
C PRO A 48 5.54 -11.70 5.00
N LEU A 49 5.63 -12.43 3.89
CA LEU A 49 6.83 -13.19 3.53
C LEU A 49 7.97 -12.26 3.13
N ARG A 50 7.72 -11.35 2.19
CA ARG A 50 8.74 -10.43 1.71
C ARG A 50 9.19 -9.42 2.75
N THR A 51 8.31 -9.07 3.68
CA THR A 51 8.63 -8.20 4.81
C THR A 51 9.33 -8.94 5.95
N GLY A 52 9.44 -10.27 5.89
CA GLY A 52 10.12 -11.08 6.91
C GLY A 52 9.31 -11.29 8.19
N LEU A 53 8.02 -10.97 8.20
CA LEU A 53 7.15 -11.15 9.37
C LEU A 53 6.81 -12.62 9.61
N VAL A 54 6.78 -13.44 8.56
CA VAL A 54 6.53 -14.87 8.65
C VAL A 54 7.48 -15.66 7.73
N ALA A 55 7.83 -16.87 8.13
CA ALA A 55 8.69 -17.75 7.34
C ALA A 55 7.93 -18.42 6.17
N SER A 56 6.65 -18.76 6.38
CA SER A 56 5.73 -19.26 5.35
C SER A 56 4.28 -19.04 5.79
N PHE A 57 3.33 -19.15 4.86
CA PHE A 57 1.90 -19.07 5.21
C PHE A 57 1.42 -20.27 6.03
N ALA A 58 1.93 -21.46 5.73
CA ALA A 58 1.56 -22.68 6.46
C ALA A 58 2.21 -22.77 7.84
N HIS A 59 3.43 -22.24 7.97
CA HIS A 59 4.21 -22.28 9.20
C HIS A 59 4.86 -20.91 9.42
N PRO A 60 4.16 -19.95 10.07
CA PRO A 60 4.65 -18.59 10.29
C PRO A 60 6.02 -18.52 10.99
N GLY A 61 6.29 -19.46 11.90
CA GLY A 61 7.61 -19.66 12.52
C GLY A 61 8.06 -18.63 13.55
N GLY A 62 7.23 -17.60 13.80
CA GLY A 62 7.49 -16.52 14.74
C GLY A 62 6.24 -16.16 15.56
N GLN A 63 6.26 -14.95 16.15
CA GLN A 63 5.15 -14.46 16.97
C GLN A 63 3.99 -13.86 16.15
N VAL A 64 4.12 -13.77 14.82
CA VAL A 64 3.13 -13.15 13.93
C VAL A 64 2.31 -14.23 13.22
N THR A 65 0.99 -14.08 13.25
CA THR A 65 0.04 -14.92 12.51
C THR A 65 -1.12 -14.05 12.00
N GLY A 66 -1.99 -14.60 11.12
CA GLY A 66 -3.18 -13.89 10.66
C GLY A 66 -3.41 -13.96 9.16
N MET A 67 -3.99 -12.90 8.59
CA MET A 67 -4.38 -12.84 7.18
C MET A 67 -3.56 -11.80 6.42
N SER A 68 -3.22 -12.12 5.15
CA SER A 68 -2.66 -11.19 4.17
C SER A 68 -3.71 -10.76 3.15
N ASN A 69 -3.60 -9.53 2.65
CA ASN A 69 -4.50 -9.01 1.62
C ASN A 69 -3.95 -9.12 0.19
N PHE A 70 -2.68 -9.51 0.02
CA PHE A 70 -2.00 -9.63 -1.28
C PHE A 70 -2.16 -8.42 -2.21
N ALA A 71 -2.36 -7.23 -1.63
CA ALA A 71 -2.70 -6.03 -2.41
C ALA A 71 -1.61 -5.63 -3.42
N GLY A 72 -0.35 -5.95 -3.14
CA GLY A 72 0.77 -5.74 -4.07
C GLY A 72 0.67 -6.62 -5.32
N ASP A 73 0.20 -7.85 -5.18
CA ASP A 73 0.06 -8.82 -6.29
C ASP A 73 -1.06 -8.44 -7.26
N LEU A 74 -1.97 -7.56 -6.83
CA LEU A 74 -3.06 -7.07 -7.68
C LEU A 74 -2.64 -5.91 -8.59
N VAL A 75 -1.45 -5.31 -8.40
CA VAL A 75 -1.03 -4.13 -9.18
C VAL A 75 -0.97 -4.41 -10.68
N PRO A 76 -0.41 -5.52 -11.18
CA PRO A 76 -0.45 -5.86 -12.60
C PRO A 76 -1.88 -5.92 -13.14
N LYS A 77 -2.79 -6.55 -12.42
CA LYS A 77 -4.20 -6.64 -12.83
C LYS A 77 -4.90 -5.28 -12.84
N ARG A 78 -4.54 -4.40 -11.91
CA ARG A 78 -5.08 -3.04 -11.88
C ARG A 78 -4.60 -2.22 -13.08
N ILE A 79 -3.33 -2.40 -13.51
CA ILE A 79 -2.80 -1.77 -14.72
C ILE A 79 -3.57 -2.24 -15.96
N GLU A 80 -3.82 -3.56 -16.10
CA GLU A 80 -4.64 -4.11 -17.19
C GLU A 80 -6.05 -3.51 -17.21
N LEU A 81 -6.72 -3.52 -16.06
CA LEU A 81 -8.08 -2.99 -15.93
C LEU A 81 -8.14 -1.48 -16.21
N PHE A 82 -7.12 -0.74 -15.79
CA PHE A 82 -7.03 0.68 -16.07
C PHE A 82 -6.90 0.94 -17.58
N LYS A 83 -6.03 0.18 -18.26
CA LYS A 83 -5.91 0.23 -19.73
C LYS A 83 -7.20 -0.14 -20.45
N ALA A 84 -7.91 -1.16 -19.96
CA ALA A 84 -9.19 -1.59 -20.54
C ALA A 84 -10.30 -0.53 -20.36
N ALA A 85 -10.34 0.13 -19.20
CA ALA A 85 -11.33 1.17 -18.89
C ALA A 85 -11.04 2.51 -19.60
N VAL A 86 -9.76 2.82 -19.81
CA VAL A 86 -9.29 4.04 -20.48
C VAL A 86 -8.37 3.67 -21.64
N PRO A 87 -8.91 3.25 -22.80
CA PRO A 87 -8.10 2.71 -23.91
C PRO A 87 -7.04 3.69 -24.45
N ALA A 88 -7.27 4.99 -24.31
CA ALA A 88 -6.32 6.02 -24.76
C ALA A 88 -5.13 6.22 -23.81
N ILE A 89 -5.17 5.64 -22.58
CA ILE A 89 -4.09 5.82 -21.61
C ILE A 89 -2.78 5.22 -22.14
N SER A 90 -1.71 5.97 -22.01
CA SER A 90 -0.35 5.58 -22.43
C SER A 90 0.68 5.74 -21.33
N LYS A 91 0.42 6.64 -20.37
CA LYS A 91 1.35 6.98 -19.28
C LYS A 91 0.62 7.06 -17.94
N ILE A 92 0.99 6.21 -17.01
CA ILE A 92 0.38 6.10 -15.67
C ILE A 92 1.39 6.53 -14.62
N ALA A 93 1.01 7.47 -13.74
CA ALA A 93 1.73 7.78 -12.52
C ALA A 93 1.33 6.80 -11.41
N LEU A 94 2.28 6.05 -10.86
CA LEU A 94 2.06 5.12 -9.75
C LEU A 94 2.34 5.83 -8.42
N ALA A 95 1.28 6.23 -7.71
CA ALA A 95 1.37 6.87 -6.41
C ALA A 95 1.74 5.81 -5.34
N ARG A 96 2.99 5.84 -4.89
CA ARG A 96 3.58 4.90 -3.95
C ARG A 96 4.17 5.62 -2.74
N CYS A 97 4.43 4.89 -1.65
CA CYS A 97 5.05 5.41 -0.44
C CYS A 97 6.31 4.57 -0.12
N PRO A 98 7.49 4.92 -0.66
CA PRO A 98 8.72 4.19 -0.37
C PRO A 98 9.06 4.12 1.12
N GLU A 99 8.82 5.21 1.87
CA GLU A 99 9.03 5.23 3.32
C GLU A 99 8.09 4.25 4.05
N CYS A 100 6.82 4.16 3.64
CA CYS A 100 5.90 3.16 4.18
C CYS A 100 6.43 1.73 3.95
N GLY A 101 7.02 1.47 2.79
CA GLY A 101 7.67 0.20 2.48
C GLY A 101 8.84 -0.08 3.42
N ARG A 102 9.72 0.87 3.64
CA ARG A 102 10.85 0.74 4.58
C ARG A 102 10.38 0.51 6.02
N GLN A 103 9.40 1.26 6.47
CA GLN A 103 8.78 1.07 7.79
C GLN A 103 8.09 -0.28 7.95
N SER A 104 7.71 -0.91 6.83
CA SER A 104 7.16 -2.27 6.78
C SER A 104 8.23 -3.36 6.57
N GLY A 105 9.50 -3.05 6.80
CA GLY A 105 10.61 -4.01 6.71
C GLY A 105 11.17 -4.25 5.30
N LEU A 106 10.70 -3.53 4.27
CA LEU A 106 11.25 -3.67 2.92
C LEU A 106 12.55 -2.90 2.76
N SER A 107 13.55 -3.52 2.15
CA SER A 107 14.76 -2.82 1.73
C SER A 107 14.46 -1.88 0.54
N LYS A 108 15.33 -0.88 0.35
CA LYS A 108 15.24 0.00 -0.84
C LYS A 108 15.28 -0.81 -2.13
N SER A 109 16.17 -1.80 -2.22
CA SER A 109 16.28 -2.67 -3.41
C SER A 109 15.02 -3.47 -3.67
N SER A 110 14.32 -3.95 -2.63
CA SER A 110 13.03 -4.65 -2.78
C SER A 110 11.93 -3.73 -3.29
N ILE A 111 11.90 -2.47 -2.84
CA ILE A 111 10.94 -1.45 -3.29
C ILE A 111 11.20 -1.10 -4.76
N ASP A 112 12.45 -0.89 -5.13
CA ASP A 112 12.85 -0.57 -6.51
C ASP A 112 12.58 -1.76 -7.46
N ALA A 113 12.88 -2.99 -7.04
CA ALA A 113 12.61 -4.20 -7.81
C ALA A 113 11.10 -4.42 -8.03
N ALA A 114 10.26 -4.13 -7.03
CA ALA A 114 8.81 -4.20 -7.19
C ALA A 114 8.31 -3.19 -8.24
N PHE A 115 8.83 -1.96 -8.21
CA PHE A 115 8.47 -0.94 -9.19
C PHE A 115 8.92 -1.35 -10.60
N GLU A 116 10.12 -1.90 -10.77
CA GLU A 116 10.59 -2.37 -12.08
C GLU A 116 9.71 -3.50 -12.62
N ASN A 117 9.31 -4.46 -11.79
CA ASN A 117 8.38 -5.53 -12.19
C ASN A 117 7.04 -4.95 -12.68
N TYR A 118 6.47 -3.96 -11.96
CA TYR A 118 5.25 -3.28 -12.40
C TYR A 118 5.46 -2.52 -13.71
N SER A 119 6.64 -1.92 -13.89
CA SER A 119 7.00 -1.19 -15.11
C SER A 119 7.15 -2.13 -16.31
N GLU A 120 7.72 -3.31 -16.14
CA GLU A 120 7.80 -4.35 -17.17
C GLU A 120 6.40 -4.84 -17.57
N ASN A 121 5.53 -5.09 -16.61
CA ASN A 121 4.13 -5.43 -16.88
C ASN A 121 3.41 -4.32 -17.65
N ALA A 122 3.58 -3.06 -17.26
CA ALA A 122 2.99 -1.93 -17.96
C ALA A 122 3.50 -1.82 -19.41
N ARG A 123 4.82 -2.00 -19.62
CA ARG A 123 5.42 -1.99 -20.97
C ARG A 123 4.85 -3.08 -21.88
N SER A 124 4.55 -4.27 -21.34
CA SER A 124 3.91 -5.35 -22.11
C SER A 124 2.52 -4.99 -22.64
N LEU A 125 1.87 -4.01 -22.01
CA LEU A 125 0.56 -3.45 -22.38
C LEU A 125 0.69 -2.14 -23.19
N GLY A 126 1.89 -1.76 -23.60
CA GLY A 126 2.16 -0.50 -24.31
C GLY A 126 2.04 0.75 -23.42
N LEU A 127 2.26 0.60 -22.13
CA LEU A 127 2.16 1.68 -21.15
C LEU A 127 3.52 2.07 -20.59
N THR A 128 3.67 3.34 -20.23
CA THR A 128 4.79 3.85 -19.43
C THR A 128 4.33 4.07 -18.00
N LEU A 129 5.07 3.54 -17.03
CA LEU A 129 4.82 3.76 -15.60
C LEU A 129 5.81 4.78 -15.06
N ILE A 130 5.30 5.81 -14.35
CA ILE A 130 6.11 6.86 -13.73
C ILE A 130 6.01 6.68 -12.21
N PRO A 131 7.13 6.66 -11.46
CA PRO A 131 7.07 6.66 -10.01
C PRO A 131 6.59 8.02 -9.49
N LEU A 132 5.61 8.01 -8.61
CA LEU A 132 5.07 9.15 -7.91
C LEU A 132 5.20 8.92 -6.40
N ASP A 133 6.36 9.35 -5.86
CA ASP A 133 6.69 9.10 -4.47
C ASP A 133 5.99 10.10 -3.55
N ILE A 134 5.20 9.58 -2.59
CA ILE A 134 4.44 10.37 -1.62
C ILE A 134 4.66 9.71 -0.25
N ASP A 135 5.58 10.23 0.52
CA ASP A 135 5.93 9.72 1.84
C ASP A 135 5.18 10.46 2.97
N ALA A 136 4.68 11.66 2.69
CA ALA A 136 3.87 12.46 3.59
C ALA A 136 2.71 13.16 2.84
N ALA A 137 1.66 13.54 3.57
CA ALA A 137 0.55 14.28 2.98
C ALA A 137 0.97 15.65 2.41
N THR A 138 2.00 16.24 2.96
CA THR A 138 2.61 17.50 2.48
C THR A 138 3.23 17.39 1.09
N ASP A 139 3.50 16.18 0.60
CA ASP A 139 4.11 15.94 -0.71
C ASP A 139 3.08 15.99 -1.86
N PHE A 140 1.77 15.98 -1.52
CA PHE A 140 0.70 15.94 -2.51
C PHE A 140 0.75 17.07 -3.55
N PRO A 141 0.99 18.36 -3.21
CA PRO A 141 1.07 19.42 -4.22
C PRO A 141 2.21 19.20 -5.23
N ALA A 142 3.36 18.70 -4.77
CA ALA A 142 4.50 18.38 -5.62
C ALA A 142 4.19 17.16 -6.51
N ALA A 143 3.52 16.15 -5.96
CA ALA A 143 3.06 14.97 -6.68
C ALA A 143 2.07 15.34 -7.80
N ALA A 144 1.07 16.17 -7.49
CA ALA A 144 0.10 16.67 -8.46
C ALA A 144 0.78 17.49 -9.57
N ALA A 145 1.78 18.31 -9.24
CA ALA A 145 2.58 19.04 -10.21
C ALA A 145 3.41 18.11 -11.11
N LEU A 146 3.95 17.02 -10.55
CA LEU A 146 4.70 16.00 -11.29
C LEU A 146 3.81 15.30 -12.33
N VAL A 147 2.59 14.89 -11.95
CA VAL A 147 1.62 14.29 -12.89
C VAL A 147 1.41 15.18 -14.11
N LYS A 148 1.25 16.49 -13.90
CA LYS A 148 1.08 17.48 -14.99
C LYS A 148 2.35 17.65 -15.83
N ARG A 149 3.50 17.81 -15.18
CA ARG A 149 4.79 18.01 -15.85
C ARG A 149 5.15 16.83 -16.75
N GLU A 150 4.94 15.63 -16.26
CA GLU A 150 5.21 14.39 -16.99
C GLU A 150 4.10 14.03 -18.00
N GLN A 151 3.01 14.80 -18.01
CA GLN A 151 1.84 14.53 -18.88
C GLN A 151 1.31 13.10 -18.69
N ALA A 152 1.15 12.67 -17.45
CA ALA A 152 0.57 11.37 -17.16
C ALA A 152 -0.95 11.39 -17.46
N ASP A 153 -1.42 10.36 -18.16
CA ASP A 153 -2.81 10.21 -18.60
C ASP A 153 -3.70 9.61 -17.51
N GLY A 154 -3.10 9.11 -16.43
CA GLY A 154 -3.81 8.55 -15.29
C GLY A 154 -2.93 8.37 -14.07
N VAL A 155 -3.56 8.20 -12.91
CA VAL A 155 -2.88 7.93 -11.64
C VAL A 155 -3.40 6.61 -11.08
N LEU A 156 -2.47 5.71 -10.70
CA LEU A 156 -2.77 4.47 -10.00
C LEU A 156 -2.29 4.58 -8.54
N LEU A 157 -3.20 4.44 -7.59
CA LEU A 157 -2.89 4.55 -6.17
C LEU A 157 -2.46 3.19 -5.61
N MET A 158 -1.26 3.11 -5.03
CA MET A 158 -0.87 1.97 -4.22
C MET A 158 -1.65 1.94 -2.89
N PRO A 159 -1.91 0.75 -2.33
CA PRO A 159 -2.64 0.59 -1.07
C PRO A 159 -1.77 1.01 0.12
N THR A 160 -1.64 2.31 0.33
CA THR A 160 -0.87 2.91 1.41
C THR A 160 -1.74 3.78 2.31
N GLN A 161 -1.36 3.91 3.58
CA GLN A 161 -2.07 4.79 4.51
C GLN A 161 -2.03 6.26 4.06
N ILE A 162 -0.97 6.68 3.36
CA ILE A 162 -0.86 8.04 2.84
C ILE A 162 -1.90 8.27 1.74
N ASN A 163 -2.03 7.37 0.77
CA ASN A 163 -3.04 7.48 -0.28
C ASN A 163 -4.47 7.45 0.29
N ALA A 164 -4.69 6.65 1.35
CA ALA A 164 -5.96 6.63 2.07
C ALA A 164 -6.29 7.96 2.75
N LYS A 165 -5.30 8.62 3.34
CA LYS A 165 -5.46 9.96 3.94
C LYS A 165 -5.68 11.05 2.89
N LEU A 166 -5.10 10.91 1.72
CA LEU A 166 -5.18 11.86 0.60
C LEU A 166 -6.35 11.58 -0.35
N ARG A 167 -7.29 10.72 0.02
CA ARG A 167 -8.39 10.31 -0.88
C ARG A 167 -9.18 11.49 -1.43
N ASP A 168 -9.52 12.46 -0.57
CA ASP A 168 -10.32 13.62 -0.95
C ASP A 168 -9.52 14.56 -1.88
N ASP A 169 -8.21 14.68 -1.65
CA ASP A 169 -7.29 15.41 -2.52
C ASP A 169 -7.19 14.74 -3.90
N TRP A 170 -7.12 13.38 -3.94
CA TRP A 170 -7.09 12.63 -5.20
C TRP A 170 -8.39 12.79 -5.99
N VAL A 171 -9.55 12.75 -5.34
CA VAL A 171 -10.85 12.97 -5.99
C VAL A 171 -10.97 14.40 -6.53
N ALA A 172 -10.53 15.39 -5.75
CA ALA A 172 -10.50 16.78 -6.18
C ALA A 172 -9.54 16.97 -7.38
N PHE A 173 -8.37 16.33 -7.34
CA PHE A 173 -7.40 16.35 -8.44
C PHE A 173 -7.98 15.73 -9.72
N GLU A 174 -8.57 14.53 -9.63
CA GLU A 174 -9.22 13.84 -10.74
C GLU A 174 -10.25 14.73 -11.43
N THR A 175 -11.14 15.33 -10.63
CA THR A 175 -12.19 16.21 -11.13
C THR A 175 -11.64 17.48 -11.78
N ALA A 176 -10.70 18.15 -11.11
CA ALA A 176 -10.14 19.42 -11.57
C ALA A 176 -9.24 19.28 -12.80
N GLN A 177 -8.46 18.18 -12.89
CA GLN A 177 -7.50 17.97 -13.97
C GLN A 177 -8.04 17.08 -15.09
N ARG A 178 -9.15 16.39 -14.87
CA ARG A 178 -9.72 15.39 -15.79
C ARG A 178 -8.71 14.26 -16.10
N VAL A 179 -7.90 13.92 -15.10
CA VAL A 179 -6.95 12.80 -15.15
C VAL A 179 -7.53 11.68 -14.32
N PRO A 180 -7.92 10.54 -14.90
CA PRO A 180 -8.55 9.45 -14.17
C PRO A 180 -7.63 8.89 -13.10
N VAL A 181 -8.20 8.62 -11.92
CA VAL A 181 -7.52 8.03 -10.78
C VAL A 181 -8.11 6.65 -10.48
N MET A 182 -7.25 5.65 -10.36
CA MET A 182 -7.65 4.31 -9.96
C MET A 182 -7.16 3.99 -8.55
N GLY A 183 -8.11 3.79 -7.65
CA GLY A 183 -7.86 3.36 -6.27
C GLY A 183 -7.85 1.83 -6.11
N ASP A 184 -7.39 1.36 -4.96
CA ASP A 184 -7.45 -0.04 -4.56
C ASP A 184 -8.72 -0.37 -3.74
N TYR A 185 -9.50 0.66 -3.40
CA TYR A 185 -10.68 0.55 -2.56
C TYR A 185 -11.81 1.48 -3.03
N ARG A 186 -13.03 0.95 -3.09
CA ARG A 186 -14.24 1.71 -3.51
C ARG A 186 -14.50 2.96 -2.67
N GLY A 187 -14.12 2.93 -1.38
CA GLY A 187 -14.29 4.06 -0.46
C GLY A 187 -13.44 5.29 -0.77
N TYR A 188 -12.49 5.22 -1.71
CA TYR A 188 -11.73 6.41 -2.13
C TYR A 188 -12.55 7.40 -2.94
N GLY A 189 -13.65 6.96 -3.58
CA GLY A 189 -14.47 7.83 -4.42
C GLY A 189 -13.83 8.16 -5.77
N CYS A 190 -12.71 7.53 -6.14
CA CYS A 190 -12.11 7.64 -7.47
C CYS A 190 -13.01 7.02 -8.54
N LEU A 191 -12.84 7.45 -9.78
CA LEU A 191 -13.60 6.97 -10.95
C LEU A 191 -13.50 5.44 -11.09
N LEU A 192 -12.35 4.87 -10.82
CA LEU A 192 -12.10 3.44 -10.90
C LEU A 192 -11.54 2.92 -9.57
N SER A 193 -11.94 1.70 -9.21
CA SER A 193 -11.33 0.99 -8.08
C SER A 193 -11.33 -0.52 -8.33
N PHE A 194 -10.24 -1.17 -7.95
CA PHE A 194 -10.13 -2.62 -7.95
C PHE A 194 -9.18 -3.06 -6.83
N GLY A 195 -9.69 -3.88 -5.93
CA GLY A 195 -8.95 -4.39 -4.78
C GLY A 195 -9.83 -5.22 -3.87
N PRO A 196 -9.30 -5.73 -2.76
CA PRO A 196 -10.06 -6.51 -1.78
C PRO A 196 -11.22 -5.68 -1.22
N ASP A 197 -12.41 -6.26 -1.15
CA ASP A 197 -13.54 -5.61 -0.48
C ASP A 197 -13.42 -5.77 1.05
N PRO A 198 -13.25 -4.68 1.81
CA PRO A 198 -13.20 -4.78 3.26
C PRO A 198 -14.50 -5.28 3.90
N ALA A 199 -15.63 -5.11 3.23
CA ALA A 199 -16.92 -5.58 3.73
C ALA A 199 -17.05 -7.12 3.68
N GLU A 200 -16.36 -7.77 2.73
CA GLU A 200 -16.34 -9.24 2.65
C GLU A 200 -15.49 -9.89 3.75
N ARG A 201 -14.71 -9.10 4.50
CA ARG A 201 -13.88 -9.58 5.62
C ARG A 201 -14.62 -9.62 6.95
N ALA A 202 -15.76 -8.97 7.06
CA ALA A 202 -16.60 -9.09 8.23
C ALA A 202 -17.38 -10.41 8.14
N PRO A 203 -17.27 -11.34 9.11
CA PRO A 203 -18.20 -12.46 9.18
C PRO A 203 -19.59 -11.86 9.24
N SER A 204 -20.47 -12.28 8.31
CA SER A 204 -21.89 -12.05 8.41
C SER A 204 -22.34 -12.67 9.72
N GLY A 205 -22.55 -11.82 10.74
CA GLY A 205 -23.06 -12.24 12.05
C GLY A 205 -24.49 -12.76 11.98
#